data_d9efeb5bb98c214337cebcf33f82a858
#
_entry.id   d9efeb5bb98c214337cebcf33f82a858
#
_cell.length_a   1.000
_cell.length_b   1.000
_cell.length_c   1.000
_cell.angle_alpha   90.00
_cell.angle_beta   90.00
_cell.angle_gamma   90.00
#
_symmetry.space_group_name_H-M   'P 1'
#
loop_
_entity.id
_entity.type
_entity.pdbx_description
1 polymer ?
#
loop_
_entity_poly.entity_id
_entity_poly.type
_entity_poly.pdbx_seq_one_letter_code
_entity_poly.pdbx_strand_id
1 'polypeptide(L)'
;TLSPSSAASDVYKRQIHASDLPRWIETIGEIDAYCSLATFAYNHPDYIYPTIAAQSFHLQAEALGHPLMDRNQCVRNGIDIEKRPFFIIITGANMAGKSTYLRTVGVNYLLACIGAPVWAKQMKIYPARLVTSLRTSDSLADNESYFFAELKRLKLIIDKLEAGEELFIILDEILKGTNSMDKQKGSFALIKQFMHMNANGIIATHDLLLGTLIESFPQNIRNYCFEADITNNELTFSYQMRNGVAQNMNACFLMKKM
;
A
#
# COMPACT_ATOMS: atom_id res chain seq x y z
N THR A 1 10.90 54.06 -3.46
CA THR A 1 9.87 54.47 -4.45
C THR A 1 10.45 54.29 -5.83
N LEU A 2 9.89 53.39 -6.66
CA LEU A 2 10.26 53.18 -8.04
C LEU A 2 9.96 54.47 -8.85
N SER A 3 10.83 54.86 -9.79
CA SER A 3 10.55 55.98 -10.69
C SER A 3 9.33 55.68 -11.57
N PRO A 4 8.57 56.70 -12.04
CA PRO A 4 7.41 56.45 -12.92
C PRO A 4 7.77 55.64 -14.18
N SER A 5 8.98 55.83 -14.74
CA SER A 5 9.47 55.06 -15.89
C SER A 5 9.75 53.60 -15.56
N SER A 6 10.25 53.27 -14.36
CA SER A 6 10.46 51.90 -13.93
C SER A 6 9.13 51.17 -13.62
N ALA A 7 8.15 51.90 -13.05
CA ALA A 7 6.81 51.35 -12.83
C ALA A 7 6.09 51.04 -14.15
N ALA A 8 6.16 51.92 -15.15
CA ALA A 8 5.57 51.69 -16.49
C ALA A 8 6.25 50.51 -17.20
N SER A 9 7.57 50.39 -17.10
CA SER A 9 8.32 49.25 -17.65
C SER A 9 7.94 47.93 -16.98
N ASP A 10 7.70 47.95 -15.66
CA ASP A 10 7.28 46.76 -14.90
C ASP A 10 5.87 46.32 -15.31
N VAL A 11 4.93 47.26 -15.43
CA VAL A 11 3.56 46.99 -15.90
C VAL A 11 3.57 46.40 -17.30
N TYR A 12 4.36 46.98 -18.21
CA TYR A 12 4.50 46.51 -19.59
C TYR A 12 5.06 45.09 -19.65
N LYS A 13 6.13 44.81 -18.91
CA LYS A 13 6.69 43.43 -18.79
C LYS A 13 5.68 42.42 -18.25
N ARG A 14 4.92 42.79 -17.23
CA ARG A 14 3.86 41.94 -16.69
C ARG A 14 2.77 41.65 -17.71
N GLN A 15 2.37 42.64 -18.52
CA GLN A 15 1.37 42.47 -19.56
C GLN A 15 1.85 41.55 -20.71
N ILE A 16 3.10 41.71 -21.15
CA ILE A 16 3.67 40.86 -22.23
C ILE A 16 3.80 39.42 -21.80
N HIS A 17 4.20 39.16 -20.55
CA HIS A 17 4.49 37.83 -20.04
C HIS A 17 3.35 37.22 -19.22
N ALA A 18 2.18 37.89 -19.10
CA ALA A 18 1.08 37.43 -18.29
C ALA A 18 0.58 36.04 -18.74
N SER A 19 0.57 35.77 -20.05
CA SER A 19 0.20 34.48 -20.62
C SER A 19 1.24 33.38 -20.39
N ASP A 20 2.51 33.74 -20.17
CA ASP A 20 3.62 32.80 -20.01
C ASP A 20 3.81 32.39 -18.54
N LEU A 21 3.36 33.22 -17.59
CA LEU A 21 3.54 33.00 -16.16
C LEU A 21 3.04 31.60 -15.66
N PRO A 22 1.85 31.14 -16.03
CA PRO A 22 1.39 29.80 -15.63
C PRO A 22 2.34 28.71 -16.09
N ARG A 23 2.82 28.80 -17.35
CA ARG A 23 3.76 27.83 -17.92
C ARG A 23 5.12 27.87 -17.21
N TRP A 24 5.60 29.04 -16.84
CA TRP A 24 6.87 29.17 -16.10
C TRP A 24 6.75 28.55 -14.70
N ILE A 25 5.64 28.78 -13.99
CA ILE A 25 5.39 28.21 -12.67
C ILE A 25 5.30 26.69 -12.78
N GLU A 26 4.61 26.17 -13.78
CA GLU A 26 4.49 24.73 -14.04
C GLU A 26 5.88 24.11 -14.31
N THR A 27 6.68 24.73 -15.21
CA THR A 27 8.03 24.27 -15.52
C THR A 27 8.96 24.29 -14.31
N ILE A 28 8.88 25.33 -13.47
CA ILE A 28 9.65 25.39 -12.22
C ILE A 28 9.23 24.26 -11.27
N GLY A 29 7.91 24.01 -11.14
CA GLY A 29 7.38 22.93 -10.33
C GLY A 29 7.83 21.54 -10.82
N GLU A 30 7.85 21.32 -12.14
CA GLU A 30 8.37 20.08 -12.73
C GLU A 30 9.86 19.88 -12.43
N ILE A 31 10.67 20.94 -12.59
CA ILE A 31 12.12 20.89 -12.29
C ILE A 31 12.34 20.58 -10.81
N ASP A 32 11.59 21.20 -9.90
CA ASP A 32 11.69 20.94 -8.46
C ASP A 32 11.31 19.50 -8.11
N ALA A 33 10.25 18.97 -8.73
CA ALA A 33 9.86 17.59 -8.59
C ALA A 33 10.96 16.62 -9.07
N TYR A 34 11.55 16.86 -10.25
CA TYR A 34 12.66 16.05 -10.76
C TYR A 34 13.91 16.16 -9.88
N CYS A 35 14.24 17.34 -9.36
CA CYS A 35 15.34 17.51 -8.41
C CYS A 35 15.12 16.71 -7.13
N SER A 36 13.89 16.67 -6.62
CA SER A 36 13.53 15.89 -5.45
C SER A 36 13.69 14.38 -5.69
N LEU A 37 13.21 13.87 -6.82
CA LEU A 37 13.37 12.47 -7.22
C LEU A 37 14.85 12.12 -7.47
N ALA A 38 15.62 12.99 -8.10
CA ALA A 38 17.05 12.82 -8.33
C ALA A 38 17.83 12.77 -7.02
N THR A 39 17.49 13.64 -6.06
CA THR A 39 18.08 13.65 -4.72
C THR A 39 17.77 12.35 -3.98
N PHE A 40 16.54 11.86 -4.08
CA PHE A 40 16.16 10.56 -3.52
C PHE A 40 16.99 9.41 -4.13
N ALA A 41 17.11 9.38 -5.46
CA ALA A 41 17.90 8.37 -6.15
C ALA A 41 19.41 8.46 -5.80
N TYR A 42 19.95 9.66 -5.71
CA TYR A 42 21.36 9.90 -5.32
C TYR A 42 21.67 9.39 -3.91
N ASN A 43 20.73 9.61 -2.98
CA ASN A 43 20.89 9.15 -1.58
C ASN A 43 20.66 7.64 -1.41
N HIS A 44 20.11 6.96 -2.42
CA HIS A 44 19.83 5.52 -2.40
C HIS A 44 20.42 4.80 -3.63
N PRO A 45 21.77 4.76 -3.77
CA PRO A 45 22.43 4.24 -4.98
C PRO A 45 22.23 2.74 -5.18
N ASP A 46 21.80 2.01 -4.17
CA ASP A 46 21.49 0.57 -4.17
C ASP A 46 20.02 0.26 -4.53
N TYR A 47 19.19 1.30 -4.70
CA TYR A 47 17.81 1.13 -5.16
C TYR A 47 17.81 0.94 -6.69
N ILE A 48 16.81 0.20 -7.17
CA ILE A 48 16.65 -0.10 -8.59
C ILE A 48 15.45 0.63 -9.19
N TYR A 49 15.50 0.91 -10.48
CA TYR A 49 14.33 1.34 -11.23
C TYR A 49 13.50 0.13 -11.64
N PRO A 50 12.18 0.10 -11.33
CA PRO A 50 11.32 -1.02 -11.70
C PRO A 50 11.08 -1.08 -13.20
N THR A 51 10.82 -2.29 -13.72
CA THR A 51 10.33 -2.48 -15.07
C THR A 51 8.83 -2.27 -15.12
N ILE A 52 8.34 -1.50 -16.10
CA ILE A 52 6.91 -1.29 -16.31
C ILE A 52 6.37 -2.34 -17.27
N ALA A 53 5.33 -3.07 -16.86
CA ALA A 53 4.62 -4.02 -17.70
C ALA A 53 3.73 -3.26 -18.70
N ALA A 54 3.72 -3.69 -19.95
CA ALA A 54 2.98 -3.01 -21.01
C ALA A 54 1.49 -3.40 -21.05
N GLN A 55 1.13 -4.57 -20.54
CA GLN A 55 -0.23 -5.12 -20.65
C GLN A 55 -0.61 -5.86 -19.38
N SER A 56 -1.86 -5.74 -18.96
CA SER A 56 -2.48 -6.36 -17.78
C SER A 56 -1.81 -6.05 -16.44
N PHE A 57 -2.57 -6.19 -15.36
CA PHE A 57 -2.04 -5.97 -14.02
C PHE A 57 -0.91 -6.96 -13.69
N HIS A 58 0.20 -6.41 -13.23
CA HIS A 58 1.38 -7.15 -12.84
C HIS A 58 2.04 -6.44 -11.66
N LEU A 59 2.36 -7.18 -10.62
CA LEU A 59 3.14 -6.69 -9.49
C LEU A 59 4.01 -7.83 -9.00
N GLN A 60 5.27 -7.80 -9.37
CA GLN A 60 6.26 -8.80 -8.98
C GLN A 60 7.47 -8.09 -8.42
N ALA A 61 7.90 -8.48 -7.22
CA ALA A 61 9.12 -7.97 -6.63
C ALA A 61 9.83 -9.02 -5.80
N GLU A 62 11.15 -9.00 -5.84
CA GLU A 62 12.03 -9.84 -5.02
C GLU A 62 12.75 -8.97 -4.00
N ALA A 63 12.76 -9.43 -2.73
CA ALA A 63 13.46 -8.78 -1.63
C ALA A 63 13.11 -7.29 -1.47
N LEU A 64 11.83 -6.99 -1.36
CA LEU A 64 11.28 -5.64 -1.18
C LEU A 64 11.50 -5.18 0.26
N GLY A 65 12.12 -4.01 0.45
CA GLY A 65 12.39 -3.39 1.75
C GLY A 65 11.61 -2.09 1.95
N HIS A 66 11.36 -1.72 3.19
CA HIS A 66 10.69 -0.46 3.51
C HIS A 66 11.67 0.72 3.47
N PRO A 67 11.50 1.73 2.61
CA PRO A 67 12.49 2.79 2.40
C PRO A 67 12.87 3.62 3.65
N LEU A 68 11.98 3.65 4.64
CA LEU A 68 12.19 4.41 5.89
C LEU A 68 12.70 3.53 7.06
N MET A 69 12.98 2.25 6.83
CA MET A 69 13.53 1.38 7.87
C MET A 69 15.06 1.31 7.79
N ASP A 70 15.68 1.09 8.93
CA ASP A 70 17.11 0.78 8.99
C ASP A 70 17.42 -0.46 8.14
N ARG A 71 18.40 -0.34 7.26
CA ARG A 71 18.78 -1.40 6.31
C ARG A 71 19.21 -2.69 6.98
N ASN A 72 19.84 -2.58 8.16
CA ASN A 72 20.34 -3.72 8.92
C ASN A 72 19.22 -4.46 9.68
N GLN A 73 18.09 -3.80 9.92
CA GLN A 73 16.95 -4.35 10.66
C GLN A 73 15.79 -4.76 9.75
N CYS A 74 15.77 -4.26 8.53
CA CYS A 74 14.66 -4.51 7.60
C CYS A 74 14.73 -5.92 7.02
N VAL A 75 13.76 -6.75 7.37
CA VAL A 75 13.57 -8.06 6.73
C VAL A 75 12.79 -7.85 5.44
N ARG A 76 13.40 -8.24 4.32
CA ARG A 76 12.86 -8.02 2.98
C ARG A 76 12.09 -9.24 2.49
N ASN A 77 10.88 -9.01 2.01
CA ASN A 77 9.98 -10.05 1.50
C ASN A 77 9.63 -9.79 0.03
N GLY A 78 9.22 -10.82 -0.70
CA GLY A 78 8.76 -10.70 -2.08
C GLY A 78 7.26 -10.48 -2.19
N ILE A 79 6.80 -10.23 -3.42
CA ILE A 79 5.39 -10.23 -3.82
C ILE A 79 5.28 -10.73 -5.25
N ASP A 80 4.19 -11.44 -5.55
CA ASP A 80 3.94 -11.99 -6.88
C ASP A 80 2.44 -11.98 -7.19
N ILE A 81 2.03 -11.08 -8.10
CA ILE A 81 0.68 -10.99 -8.67
C ILE A 81 0.84 -10.82 -10.18
N GLU A 82 0.57 -11.87 -10.93
CA GLU A 82 0.79 -11.90 -12.40
C GLU A 82 -0.51 -11.82 -13.21
N LYS A 83 -1.66 -11.80 -12.55
CA LYS A 83 -2.96 -11.85 -13.23
C LYS A 83 -4.03 -11.06 -12.49
N ARG A 84 -5.18 -10.92 -13.12
CA ARG A 84 -6.36 -10.23 -12.63
C ARG A 84 -7.61 -11.09 -12.84
N PRO A 85 -8.52 -11.25 -11.89
CA PRO A 85 -8.42 -10.78 -10.51
C PRO A 85 -7.41 -11.61 -9.69
N PHE A 86 -6.83 -10.99 -8.66
CA PHE A 86 -5.94 -11.70 -7.74
C PHE A 86 -5.88 -11.03 -6.36
N PHE A 87 -6.05 -11.80 -5.29
CA PHE A 87 -5.90 -11.32 -3.93
C PHE A 87 -4.91 -12.15 -3.12
N ILE A 88 -4.06 -11.45 -2.38
CA ILE A 88 -3.19 -12.04 -1.36
C ILE A 88 -3.86 -11.84 0.01
N ILE A 89 -4.08 -12.91 0.74
CA ILE A 89 -4.58 -12.89 2.12
C ILE A 89 -3.42 -13.20 3.05
N ILE A 90 -3.13 -12.27 3.97
CA ILE A 90 -2.02 -12.37 4.92
C ILE A 90 -2.56 -12.52 6.32
N THR A 91 -2.29 -13.65 6.94
CA THR A 91 -2.69 -13.96 8.32
C THR A 91 -1.51 -13.86 9.29
N GLY A 92 -1.80 -13.82 10.58
CA GLY A 92 -0.78 -13.81 11.63
C GLY A 92 -1.13 -12.93 12.82
N ALA A 93 -0.35 -13.08 13.88
CA ALA A 93 -0.53 -12.35 15.13
C ALA A 93 -0.25 -10.84 14.96
N ASN A 94 -0.69 -10.04 15.95
CA ASN A 94 -0.24 -8.65 16.08
C ASN A 94 1.28 -8.63 16.26
N MET A 95 1.93 -7.55 15.82
CA MET A 95 3.37 -7.33 15.87
C MET A 95 4.22 -8.27 14.98
N ALA A 96 3.62 -9.25 14.29
CA ALA A 96 4.36 -10.18 13.44
C ALA A 96 4.89 -9.57 12.13
N GLY A 97 4.53 -8.31 11.80
CA GLY A 97 5.06 -7.59 10.64
C GLY A 97 4.07 -7.37 9.48
N LYS A 98 2.82 -7.85 9.59
CA LYS A 98 1.79 -7.71 8.51
C LYS A 98 1.62 -6.28 8.02
N SER A 99 1.33 -5.33 8.92
CA SER A 99 1.10 -3.93 8.55
C SER A 99 2.35 -3.26 8.00
N THR A 100 3.54 -3.63 8.47
CA THR A 100 4.82 -3.16 7.94
C THR A 100 5.01 -3.64 6.50
N TYR A 101 4.71 -4.91 6.24
CA TYR A 101 4.78 -5.47 4.88
C TYR A 101 3.80 -4.78 3.93
N LEU A 102 2.53 -4.57 4.34
CA LEU A 102 1.57 -3.83 3.52
C LEU A 102 2.07 -2.43 3.15
N ARG A 103 2.63 -1.71 4.12
CA ARG A 103 3.23 -0.38 3.89
C ARG A 103 4.44 -0.47 2.97
N THR A 104 5.29 -1.48 3.14
CA THR A 104 6.45 -1.71 2.27
C THR A 104 6.03 -1.88 0.82
N VAL A 105 5.03 -2.72 0.57
CA VAL A 105 4.48 -2.91 -0.78
C VAL A 105 3.88 -1.60 -1.31
N GLY A 106 3.02 -0.94 -0.54
CA GLY A 106 2.34 0.28 -0.96
C GLY A 106 3.29 1.43 -1.30
N VAL A 107 4.31 1.67 -0.46
CA VAL A 107 5.29 2.75 -0.68
C VAL A 107 6.15 2.47 -1.92
N ASN A 108 6.69 1.27 -2.07
CA ASN A 108 7.49 0.94 -3.26
C ASN A 108 6.65 0.93 -4.55
N TYR A 109 5.39 0.46 -4.48
CA TYR A 109 4.48 0.56 -5.62
C TYR A 109 4.22 2.01 -6.02
N LEU A 110 3.99 2.90 -5.04
CA LEU A 110 3.82 4.33 -5.29
C LEU A 110 5.08 4.95 -5.90
N LEU A 111 6.26 4.67 -5.32
CA LEU A 111 7.55 5.14 -5.86
C LEU A 111 7.74 4.68 -7.31
N ALA A 112 7.44 3.41 -7.60
CA ALA A 112 7.50 2.86 -8.95
C ALA A 112 6.55 3.58 -9.93
N CYS A 113 5.32 3.89 -9.51
CA CYS A 113 4.34 4.60 -10.34
C CYS A 113 4.74 6.04 -10.67
N ILE A 114 5.51 6.72 -9.80
CA ILE A 114 6.00 8.08 -10.04
C ILE A 114 7.38 8.12 -10.71
N GLY A 115 7.95 6.97 -11.08
CA GLY A 115 9.24 6.88 -11.76
C GLY A 115 10.46 6.98 -10.84
N ALA A 116 10.29 6.81 -9.52
CA ALA A 116 11.37 6.78 -8.55
C ALA A 116 11.98 5.37 -8.44
N PRO A 117 13.24 5.24 -7.98
CA PRO A 117 13.82 3.94 -7.66
C PRO A 117 13.17 3.33 -6.41
N VAL A 118 13.20 2.00 -6.32
CA VAL A 118 12.59 1.20 -5.25
C VAL A 118 13.62 0.34 -4.54
N TRP A 119 13.38 0.04 -3.27
CA TRP A 119 14.27 -0.84 -2.53
C TRP A 119 13.88 -2.31 -2.72
N ALA A 120 14.33 -2.87 -3.81
CA ALA A 120 14.13 -4.27 -4.17
C ALA A 120 15.36 -4.83 -4.88
N LYS A 121 15.48 -6.15 -4.98
CA LYS A 121 16.46 -6.80 -5.85
C LYS A 121 16.02 -6.71 -7.31
N GLN A 122 14.74 -6.91 -7.56
CA GLN A 122 14.07 -6.67 -8.83
C GLN A 122 12.60 -6.34 -8.60
N MET A 123 12.00 -5.54 -9.47
CA MET A 123 10.59 -5.22 -9.42
C MET A 123 10.04 -4.96 -10.82
N LYS A 124 8.85 -5.52 -11.07
CA LYS A 124 8.06 -5.28 -12.28
C LYS A 124 6.64 -4.93 -11.88
N ILE A 125 6.11 -3.84 -12.41
CA ILE A 125 4.76 -3.37 -12.11
C ILE A 125 3.98 -3.02 -13.36
N TYR A 126 2.65 -3.12 -13.26
CA TYR A 126 1.71 -2.41 -14.12
C TYR A 126 1.09 -1.26 -13.31
N PRO A 127 1.19 0.00 -13.76
CA PRO A 127 0.64 1.14 -13.03
C PRO A 127 -0.90 1.05 -12.99
N ALA A 128 -1.44 0.92 -11.80
CA ALA A 128 -2.86 1.04 -11.50
C ALA A 128 -3.04 2.02 -10.35
N ARG A 129 -4.26 2.47 -10.11
CA ARG A 129 -4.52 3.39 -9.00
C ARG A 129 -4.42 2.67 -7.66
N LEU A 130 -3.46 3.08 -6.84
CA LEU A 130 -3.31 2.56 -5.48
C LEU A 130 -4.42 3.11 -4.57
N VAL A 131 -5.15 2.23 -3.91
CA VAL A 131 -6.12 2.58 -2.88
C VAL A 131 -5.84 1.78 -1.61
N THR A 132 -5.72 2.46 -0.48
CA THR A 132 -5.36 1.82 0.77
C THR A 132 -6.40 2.08 1.86
N SER A 133 -6.66 1.06 2.70
CA SER A 133 -7.31 1.20 4.00
C SER A 133 -6.37 0.60 5.04
N LEU A 134 -5.36 1.37 5.42
CA LEU A 134 -4.41 1.06 6.48
C LEU A 134 -4.88 1.73 7.78
N ARG A 135 -4.42 1.24 8.93
CA ARG A 135 -4.79 1.82 10.23
C ARG A 135 -4.64 3.34 10.20
N THR A 136 -5.76 4.04 10.38
CA THR A 136 -5.78 5.46 10.70
C THR A 136 -5.79 5.60 12.23
N SER A 137 -5.03 6.56 12.76
CA SER A 137 -5.17 6.99 14.15
C SER A 137 -6.58 7.57 14.34
N ASP A 138 -7.17 7.35 15.52
CA ASP A 138 -8.44 7.97 15.89
C ASP A 138 -8.35 9.48 15.71
N SER A 139 -9.14 10.03 14.81
CA SER A 139 -9.39 11.46 14.74
C SER A 139 -10.53 11.76 15.71
N LEU A 140 -10.18 12.19 16.91
CA LEU A 140 -11.15 12.70 17.90
C LEU A 140 -11.89 13.98 17.42
N ALA A 141 -11.47 14.52 16.28
CA ALA A 141 -12.03 15.75 15.70
C ALA A 141 -13.30 15.53 14.87
N ASP A 142 -13.50 14.32 14.36
CA ASP A 142 -14.68 13.99 13.55
C ASP A 142 -15.64 13.15 14.39
N ASN A 143 -16.87 13.65 14.63
CA ASN A 143 -17.94 12.95 15.35
C ASN A 143 -18.47 11.68 14.62
N GLU A 144 -17.73 11.16 13.62
CA GLU A 144 -18.06 9.92 12.92
C GLU A 144 -17.44 8.72 13.64
N SER A 145 -18.24 7.67 13.84
CA SER A 145 -17.70 6.42 14.36
C SER A 145 -16.67 5.85 13.37
N TYR A 146 -15.55 5.36 13.89
CA TYR A 146 -14.48 4.70 13.12
C TYR A 146 -15.02 3.69 12.09
N PHE A 147 -16.03 2.90 12.50
CA PHE A 147 -16.69 1.92 11.65
C PHE A 147 -17.37 2.55 10.43
N PHE A 148 -18.04 3.69 10.62
CA PHE A 148 -18.74 4.37 9.52
C PHE A 148 -17.76 4.98 8.50
N ALA A 149 -16.65 5.55 8.98
CA ALA A 149 -15.59 6.06 8.11
C ALA A 149 -14.94 4.92 7.29
N GLU A 150 -14.75 3.75 7.90
CA GLU A 150 -14.27 2.56 7.21
C GLU A 150 -15.24 2.09 6.13
N LEU A 151 -16.54 2.01 6.42
CA LEU A 151 -17.57 1.66 5.44
C LEU A 151 -17.61 2.63 4.26
N LYS A 152 -17.50 3.94 4.50
CA LYS A 152 -17.40 4.95 3.42
C LYS A 152 -16.18 4.68 2.53
N ARG A 153 -15.05 4.31 3.15
CA ARG A 153 -13.82 3.99 2.41
C ARG A 153 -14.00 2.75 1.53
N LEU A 154 -14.60 1.69 2.07
CA LEU A 154 -14.90 0.46 1.31
C LEU A 154 -15.89 0.73 0.19
N LYS A 155 -16.93 1.54 0.47
CA LYS A 155 -17.88 1.97 -0.58
C LYS A 155 -17.18 2.73 -1.70
N LEU A 156 -16.28 3.66 -1.38
CA LEU A 156 -15.51 4.39 -2.39
C LEU A 156 -14.70 3.45 -3.29
N ILE A 157 -14.13 2.37 -2.72
CA ILE A 157 -13.40 1.37 -3.51
C ILE A 157 -14.35 0.65 -4.47
N ILE A 158 -15.53 0.24 -3.99
CA ILE A 158 -16.55 -0.42 -4.80
C ILE A 158 -17.02 0.49 -5.94
N ASP A 159 -17.38 1.74 -5.62
CA ASP A 159 -17.87 2.72 -6.61
C ASP A 159 -16.83 2.94 -7.73
N LYS A 160 -15.52 2.96 -7.39
CA LYS A 160 -14.44 3.07 -8.37
C LYS A 160 -14.30 1.83 -9.25
N LEU A 161 -14.42 0.65 -8.68
CA LEU A 161 -14.38 -0.60 -9.42
C LEU A 161 -15.59 -0.71 -10.38
N GLU A 162 -16.77 -0.30 -9.92
CA GLU A 162 -18.00 -0.23 -10.74
C GLU A 162 -17.85 0.76 -11.90
N ALA A 163 -17.13 1.86 -11.68
CA ALA A 163 -16.78 2.82 -12.73
C ALA A 163 -15.72 2.30 -13.72
N GLY A 164 -15.21 1.07 -13.53
CA GLY A 164 -14.20 0.46 -14.39
C GLY A 164 -12.78 0.94 -14.14
N GLU A 165 -12.51 1.64 -13.02
CA GLU A 165 -11.15 2.02 -12.65
C GLU A 165 -10.29 0.77 -12.33
N GLU A 166 -9.07 0.75 -12.81
CA GLU A 166 -8.09 -0.28 -12.42
C GLU A 166 -7.46 0.08 -11.09
N LEU A 167 -7.72 -0.74 -10.07
CA LEU A 167 -7.25 -0.51 -8.71
C LEU A 167 -6.25 -1.58 -8.27
N PHE A 168 -5.24 -1.14 -7.52
CA PHE A 168 -4.49 -1.99 -6.61
C PHE A 168 -4.88 -1.65 -5.17
N ILE A 169 -5.43 -2.62 -4.45
CA ILE A 169 -6.10 -2.41 -3.16
C ILE A 169 -5.25 -3.00 -2.04
N ILE A 170 -4.96 -2.20 -1.00
CA ILE A 170 -4.25 -2.67 0.20
C ILE A 170 -5.11 -2.42 1.44
N LEU A 171 -5.48 -3.49 2.13
CA LEU A 171 -6.35 -3.46 3.31
C LEU A 171 -5.64 -4.01 4.55
N ASP A 172 -5.73 -3.31 5.68
CA ASP A 172 -5.21 -3.76 6.97
C ASP A 172 -6.34 -3.90 7.97
N GLU A 173 -6.82 -5.14 8.18
CA GLU A 173 -7.94 -5.47 9.06
C GLU A 173 -9.20 -4.65 8.84
N ILE A 174 -10.08 -5.13 7.99
CA ILE A 174 -11.35 -4.46 7.71
C ILE A 174 -12.44 -4.80 8.75
N LEU A 175 -13.43 -3.91 8.85
CA LEU A 175 -14.63 -4.05 9.67
C LEU A 175 -14.33 -4.21 11.17
N LYS A 176 -13.43 -3.39 11.71
CA LYS A 176 -12.99 -3.47 13.13
C LYS A 176 -14.04 -3.03 14.13
N GLY A 177 -14.98 -2.20 13.74
CA GLY A 177 -15.98 -1.61 14.64
C GLY A 177 -17.23 -2.45 14.87
N THR A 178 -17.28 -3.71 14.43
CA THR A 178 -18.44 -4.60 14.59
C THR A 178 -18.08 -5.89 15.32
N ASN A 179 -19.11 -6.70 15.64
CA ASN A 179 -18.90 -8.01 16.28
C ASN A 179 -18.15 -8.98 15.35
N SER A 180 -17.56 -10.02 15.92
CA SER A 180 -16.70 -10.97 15.21
C SER A 180 -17.41 -11.72 14.07
N MET A 181 -18.69 -12.06 14.24
CA MET A 181 -19.45 -12.78 13.21
C MET A 181 -19.77 -11.90 12.01
N ASP A 182 -20.19 -10.66 12.25
CA ASP A 182 -20.48 -9.71 11.17
C ASP A 182 -19.21 -9.29 10.45
N LYS A 183 -18.11 -9.06 11.19
CA LYS A 183 -16.79 -8.84 10.62
C LYS A 183 -16.39 -9.96 9.67
N GLN A 184 -16.52 -11.20 10.10
CA GLN A 184 -16.15 -12.36 9.30
C GLN A 184 -17.01 -12.45 8.03
N LYS A 185 -18.35 -12.46 8.17
CA LYS A 185 -19.27 -12.52 7.02
C LYS A 185 -19.07 -11.37 6.05
N GLY A 186 -18.90 -10.16 6.58
CA GLY A 186 -18.65 -8.96 5.78
C GLY A 186 -17.32 -9.03 5.00
N SER A 187 -16.25 -9.48 5.65
CA SER A 187 -14.94 -9.65 5.01
C SER A 187 -14.99 -10.68 3.88
N PHE A 188 -15.66 -11.82 4.11
CA PHE A 188 -15.86 -12.85 3.08
C PHE A 188 -16.65 -12.30 1.87
N ALA A 189 -17.78 -11.64 2.13
CA ALA A 189 -18.61 -11.06 1.08
C ALA A 189 -17.85 -10.02 0.27
N LEU A 190 -17.09 -9.16 0.94
CA LEU A 190 -16.32 -8.11 0.29
C LEU A 190 -15.22 -8.66 -0.63
N ILE A 191 -14.43 -9.63 -0.16
CA ILE A 191 -13.38 -10.21 -1.01
C ILE A 191 -14.00 -10.97 -2.18
N LYS A 192 -15.10 -11.71 -2.00
CA LYS A 192 -15.82 -12.33 -3.11
C LYS A 192 -16.31 -11.29 -4.13
N GLN A 193 -16.85 -10.18 -3.67
CA GLN A 193 -17.28 -9.08 -4.55
C GLN A 193 -16.08 -8.51 -5.33
N PHE A 194 -14.96 -8.26 -4.69
CA PHE A 194 -13.75 -7.80 -5.36
C PHE A 194 -13.25 -8.78 -6.42
N MET A 195 -13.34 -10.10 -6.17
CA MET A 195 -13.01 -11.12 -7.17
C MET A 195 -13.92 -11.03 -8.40
N HIS A 196 -15.23 -10.87 -8.19
CA HIS A 196 -16.20 -10.71 -9.29
C HIS A 196 -16.02 -9.39 -10.06
N MET A 197 -15.49 -8.36 -9.40
CA MET A 197 -15.21 -7.04 -10.01
C MET A 197 -13.81 -6.96 -10.64
N ASN A 198 -13.13 -8.09 -10.81
CA ASN A 198 -11.77 -8.16 -11.36
C ASN A 198 -10.75 -7.27 -10.64
N ALA A 199 -10.84 -7.15 -9.33
CA ALA A 199 -9.91 -6.36 -8.53
C ALA A 199 -8.62 -7.13 -8.19
N ASN A 200 -7.55 -6.38 -7.93
CA ASN A 200 -6.30 -6.92 -7.40
C ASN A 200 -5.97 -6.27 -6.07
N GLY A 201 -5.48 -7.06 -5.13
CA GLY A 201 -5.14 -6.49 -3.83
C GLY A 201 -4.47 -7.43 -2.85
N ILE A 202 -4.21 -6.85 -1.68
CA ILE A 202 -3.66 -7.54 -0.51
C ILE A 202 -4.51 -7.17 0.69
N ILE A 203 -4.85 -8.15 1.51
CA ILE A 203 -5.51 -7.94 2.80
C ILE A 203 -4.73 -8.62 3.91
N ALA A 204 -4.42 -7.88 4.97
CA ALA A 204 -3.94 -8.45 6.23
C ALA A 204 -5.12 -8.62 7.21
N THR A 205 -5.17 -9.75 7.89
CA THR A 205 -6.25 -10.08 8.83
C THR A 205 -5.79 -11.00 9.95
N HIS A 206 -6.51 -10.96 11.07
CA HIS A 206 -6.41 -11.98 12.13
C HIS A 206 -7.42 -13.11 11.94
N ASP A 207 -8.40 -12.94 11.07
CA ASP A 207 -9.38 -13.96 10.77
C ASP A 207 -8.77 -15.04 9.87
N LEU A 208 -8.42 -16.17 10.49
CA LEU A 208 -7.81 -17.31 9.79
C LEU A 208 -8.79 -17.95 8.80
N LEU A 209 -10.11 -17.85 9.07
CA LEU A 209 -11.12 -18.41 8.21
C LEU A 209 -11.18 -17.69 6.85
N LEU A 210 -10.80 -16.40 6.77
CA LEU A 210 -10.73 -15.71 5.49
C LEU A 210 -9.81 -16.42 4.49
N GLY A 211 -8.79 -17.13 5.00
CA GLY A 211 -7.89 -17.96 4.20
C GLY A 211 -8.58 -19.10 3.45
N THR A 212 -9.75 -19.57 3.91
CA THR A 212 -10.51 -20.64 3.23
C THR A 212 -11.09 -20.19 1.88
N LEU A 213 -11.11 -18.89 1.59
CA LEU A 213 -11.52 -18.38 0.27
C LEU A 213 -10.66 -18.93 -0.88
N ILE A 214 -9.45 -19.42 -0.61
CA ILE A 214 -8.62 -20.10 -1.61
C ILE A 214 -9.33 -21.33 -2.21
N GLU A 215 -10.18 -22.00 -1.45
CA GLU A 215 -10.96 -23.16 -1.92
C GLU A 215 -11.99 -22.76 -3.00
N SER A 216 -12.56 -21.54 -2.86
CA SER A 216 -13.49 -20.99 -3.85
C SER A 216 -12.79 -20.36 -5.06
N PHE A 217 -11.56 -19.86 -4.90
CA PHE A 217 -10.79 -19.15 -5.92
C PHE A 217 -9.33 -19.64 -5.97
N PRO A 218 -9.07 -20.94 -6.23
CA PRO A 218 -7.72 -21.53 -6.08
C PRO A 218 -6.67 -20.94 -7.03
N GLN A 219 -7.12 -20.35 -8.13
CA GLN A 219 -6.23 -19.71 -9.11
C GLN A 219 -6.01 -18.22 -8.87
N ASN A 220 -6.82 -17.60 -7.99
CA ASN A 220 -6.92 -16.15 -7.88
C ASN A 220 -6.69 -15.64 -6.45
N ILE A 221 -6.59 -16.55 -5.48
CA ILE A 221 -6.27 -16.23 -4.08
C ILE A 221 -5.01 -16.99 -3.68
N ARG A 222 -4.12 -16.32 -2.96
CA ARG A 222 -2.95 -16.93 -2.35
C ARG A 222 -2.86 -16.50 -0.89
N ASN A 223 -2.59 -17.48 -0.02
CA ASN A 223 -2.46 -17.25 1.40
C ASN A 223 -0.99 -17.17 1.80
N TYR A 224 -0.67 -16.17 2.61
CA TYR A 224 0.61 -16.05 3.30
C TYR A 224 0.38 -15.78 4.78
N CYS A 225 1.42 -15.99 5.57
CA CYS A 225 1.37 -15.69 6.99
C CYS A 225 2.69 -15.10 7.50
N PHE A 226 2.55 -14.34 8.59
CA PHE A 226 3.66 -13.96 9.46
C PHE A 226 3.44 -14.62 10.82
N GLU A 227 4.37 -15.45 11.23
CA GLU A 227 4.30 -16.19 12.47
C GLU A 227 5.36 -15.73 13.46
N ALA A 228 5.04 -15.90 14.74
CA ALA A 228 6.01 -15.79 15.80
C ALA A 228 6.55 -17.18 16.12
N ASP A 229 7.85 -17.29 16.28
CA ASP A 229 8.53 -18.49 16.70
C ASP A 229 8.75 -18.46 18.22
N ILE A 230 8.68 -19.62 18.89
CA ILE A 230 8.97 -19.73 20.31
C ILE A 230 10.37 -20.37 20.43
N THR A 231 11.35 -19.59 20.80
CA THR A 231 12.73 -20.04 21.00
C THR A 231 13.14 -19.78 22.44
N ASN A 232 13.65 -20.79 23.13
CA ASN A 232 14.08 -20.69 24.54
C ASN A 232 13.01 -20.12 25.48
N ASN A 233 11.74 -20.49 25.28
CA ASN A 233 10.61 -19.95 26.02
C ASN A 233 10.40 -18.42 25.86
N GLU A 234 10.89 -17.85 24.78
CA GLU A 234 10.69 -16.45 24.37
C GLU A 234 10.01 -16.37 23.01
N LEU A 235 9.12 -15.39 22.86
CA LEU A 235 8.46 -15.11 21.59
C LEU A 235 9.38 -14.26 20.71
N THR A 236 9.74 -14.81 19.56
CA THR A 236 10.59 -14.13 18.57
C THR A 236 9.84 -13.98 17.27
N PHE A 237 10.15 -12.93 16.50
CA PHE A 237 9.53 -12.65 15.22
C PHE A 237 10.61 -12.64 14.13
N SER A 238 10.51 -13.56 13.19
CA SER A 238 11.43 -13.61 12.04
C SER A 238 11.12 -12.51 11.01
N TYR A 239 9.90 -11.97 11.03
CA TYR A 239 9.37 -11.03 10.02
C TYR A 239 9.48 -11.56 8.57
N GLN A 240 9.69 -12.85 8.40
CA GLN A 240 9.69 -13.53 7.11
C GLN A 240 8.28 -14.01 6.77
N MET A 241 7.83 -13.67 5.56
CA MET A 241 6.57 -14.15 5.02
C MET A 241 6.69 -15.63 4.65
N ARG A 242 5.71 -16.43 5.09
CA ARG A 242 5.61 -17.87 4.83
C ARG A 242 4.36 -18.18 4.03
N ASN A 243 4.36 -19.24 3.25
CA ASN A 243 3.18 -19.71 2.53
C ASN A 243 2.15 -20.33 3.49
N GLY A 244 0.88 -20.09 3.21
CA GLY A 244 -0.24 -20.67 3.96
C GLY A 244 -0.88 -19.72 4.98
N VAL A 245 -1.73 -20.29 5.83
CA VAL A 245 -2.46 -19.58 6.89
C VAL A 245 -1.72 -19.80 8.21
N ALA A 246 -1.65 -18.77 9.05
CA ALA A 246 -0.98 -18.85 10.36
C ALA A 246 -1.62 -19.93 11.25
N GLN A 247 -0.78 -20.76 11.86
CA GLN A 247 -1.25 -21.85 12.73
C GLN A 247 -1.31 -21.45 14.21
N ASN A 248 -0.45 -20.51 14.64
CA ASN A 248 -0.30 -20.11 16.04
C ASN A 248 -0.61 -18.63 16.25
N MET A 249 -1.62 -18.32 17.03
CA MET A 249 -1.98 -16.94 17.43
C MET A 249 -1.25 -16.46 18.71
N ASN A 250 -0.46 -17.31 19.35
CA ASN A 250 0.48 -17.05 20.48
C ASN A 250 -0.03 -16.18 21.65
N ALA A 251 -1.29 -15.72 21.62
CA ALA A 251 -1.89 -14.93 22.71
C ALA A 251 -1.92 -15.68 24.05
N CYS A 252 -2.24 -16.98 24.00
CA CYS A 252 -2.23 -17.83 25.21
C CYS A 252 -0.84 -18.02 25.82
N PHE A 253 0.20 -17.99 24.99
CA PHE A 253 1.59 -18.08 25.47
C PHE A 253 2.01 -16.83 26.22
N LEU A 254 1.67 -15.65 25.69
CA LEU A 254 1.94 -14.37 26.35
C LEU A 254 1.21 -14.26 27.69
N MET A 255 -0.05 -14.69 27.75
CA MET A 255 -0.83 -14.65 28.99
C MET A 255 -0.32 -15.61 30.08
N LYS A 256 0.32 -16.73 29.71
CA LYS A 256 0.91 -17.66 30.70
C LYS A 256 2.21 -17.15 31.31
N LYS A 257 2.82 -16.13 30.72
CA LYS A 257 4.12 -15.55 31.14
C LYS A 257 3.93 -14.28 31.97
N MET A 258 2.73 -13.70 31.99
CA MET A 258 2.32 -12.60 32.88
C MET A 258 1.79 -13.13 34.21
#